data_62d617721afbc4b3a38081d6fd15cfeb
#
_entry.id   62d617721afbc4b3a38081d6fd15cfeb
#
_cell.length_a   1.000
_cell.length_b   1.000
_cell.length_c   1.000
_cell.angle_alpha   90.00
_cell.angle_beta   90.00
_cell.angle_gamma   90.00
#
_symmetry.space_group_name_H-M   'P 1'
#
loop_
_entity.id
_entity.type
_entity.pdbx_description
1 polymer ?
#
loop_
_entity_poly.entity_id
_entity_poly.type
_entity_poly.pdbx_seq_one_letter_code
_entity_poly.pdbx_strand_id
1 'polypeptide(L)'
;MTRSNLYFVKILRNIAVGIGSCIILTAPVLAQTAGSISAVAPLPITIEATESLEWNQTDGTYIAKGDAYVEQGQTNISASHIIANYATEAETRDITQVTATGSVTYIEGKNTAKGDKLDYDLISKRYILTGKNASVTGPKGIITATKSITYDTTDNNNRKVTAIGKAHYKNSDGRNVFGDRLIAYIGADGTLKTIDAYDNTKVITAQGTVAAADKLNYISSTSMANLDGNVEIIDKENIMRGGRAEINFDKEISKIISSPTGKRVTGILTQ
;
A
#
# COMPACT_ATOMS: atom_id res chain seq x y z
N MET A 1 27.07 31.17 13.73
CA MET A 1 26.92 29.79 14.18
C MET A 1 25.53 29.60 14.76
N THR A 2 24.82 28.54 14.40
CA THR A 2 23.51 28.11 14.92
C THR A 2 22.25 28.78 14.35
N ARG A 3 21.92 28.47 13.08
CA ARG A 3 20.54 28.60 12.55
C ARG A 3 20.14 27.53 11.49
N SER A 4 20.96 26.51 11.27
CA SER A 4 20.72 25.55 10.16
C SER A 4 19.86 24.31 10.51
N ASN A 5 19.49 24.09 11.77
CA ASN A 5 18.79 22.87 12.18
C ASN A 5 17.25 22.95 12.20
N LEU A 6 16.65 24.12 11.89
CA LEU A 6 15.20 24.29 12.07
C LEU A 6 14.36 23.97 10.82
N TYR A 7 14.95 23.80 9.65
CA TYR A 7 14.23 23.74 8.39
C TYR A 7 13.99 22.33 7.83
N PHE A 8 14.76 21.35 8.25
CA PHE A 8 14.63 19.96 7.81
C PHE A 8 13.35 19.26 8.33
N VAL A 9 12.74 19.86 9.30
CA VAL A 9 11.75 19.29 10.21
C VAL A 9 10.31 19.38 9.72
N LYS A 10 10.00 20.15 8.66
CA LYS A 10 8.61 20.31 8.18
C LYS A 10 8.13 19.22 7.22
N ILE A 11 8.98 18.32 6.80
CA ILE A 11 8.83 17.59 5.56
C ILE A 11 8.06 16.26 5.71
N LEU A 12 8.20 15.60 6.83
CA LEU A 12 7.56 14.29 7.06
C LEU A 12 6.22 14.37 7.81
N ARG A 13 5.70 15.58 8.05
CA ARG A 13 4.44 15.81 8.78
C ARG A 13 3.19 15.26 8.07
N ASN A 14 3.28 14.91 6.78
CA ASN A 14 2.16 14.37 6.00
C ASN A 14 2.08 12.83 5.99
N ILE A 15 3.02 12.13 6.64
CA ILE A 15 3.08 10.66 6.63
C ILE A 15 2.35 10.06 7.83
N ALA A 16 2.19 10.81 8.91
CA ALA A 16 1.54 10.35 10.14
C ALA A 16 0.06 10.76 10.19
N VAL A 17 -0.79 10.20 9.35
CA VAL A 17 -2.24 10.15 9.62
C VAL A 17 -2.59 8.74 10.04
N GLY A 18 -2.36 8.57 11.30
CA GLY A 18 -2.57 7.43 12.11
C GLY A 18 -4.03 7.07 12.33
N ILE A 19 -4.17 5.94 12.84
CA ILE A 19 -5.36 5.31 13.39
C ILE A 19 -5.46 5.78 14.85
N GLY A 20 -6.35 6.74 15.11
CA GLY A 20 -6.76 7.13 16.46
C GLY A 20 -8.20 6.74 16.71
N SER A 21 -8.43 5.76 17.57
CA SER A 21 -9.74 5.36 18.08
C SER A 21 -10.34 6.51 18.91
N CYS A 22 -11.51 7.01 18.54
CA CYS A 22 -12.24 8.04 19.26
C CYS A 22 -13.22 7.36 20.23
N ILE A 23 -12.96 7.45 21.53
CA ILE A 23 -13.93 7.15 22.59
C ILE A 23 -14.63 8.47 22.92
N ILE A 24 -15.95 8.53 22.69
CA ILE A 24 -16.78 9.67 23.04
C ILE A 24 -17.21 9.54 24.50
N LEU A 25 -16.72 10.42 25.37
CA LEU A 25 -17.27 10.68 26.70
C LEU A 25 -17.84 12.09 26.71
N THR A 26 -19.16 12.19 26.93
CA THR A 26 -19.87 13.45 27.15
C THR A 26 -19.67 13.96 28.55
N ALA A 27 -19.21 15.19 28.73
CA ALA A 27 -19.25 15.97 29.98
C ALA A 27 -19.32 17.48 29.67
N PRO A 28 -19.83 18.33 30.60
CA PRO A 28 -20.46 19.61 30.28
C PRO A 28 -19.48 20.74 30.01
N VAL A 29 -19.96 21.67 29.17
CA VAL A 29 -19.27 22.92 28.77
C VAL A 29 -19.01 23.80 29.98
N LEU A 30 -17.71 24.01 30.26
CA LEU A 30 -17.20 25.19 30.96
C LEU A 30 -16.32 25.95 29.97
N ALA A 31 -16.62 27.22 29.77
CA ALA A 31 -15.85 28.11 28.92
C ALA A 31 -14.39 28.15 29.39
N GLN A 32 -13.50 27.57 28.58
CA GLN A 32 -12.05 27.70 28.78
C GLN A 32 -11.48 28.60 27.69
N THR A 33 -10.79 29.62 28.18
CA THR A 33 -9.86 30.50 27.49
C THR A 33 -9.08 29.78 26.38
N ALA A 34 -9.02 30.44 25.22
CA ALA A 34 -8.21 30.04 24.08
C ALA A 34 -6.75 29.76 24.50
N GLY A 35 -6.47 28.54 24.88
CA GLY A 35 -5.12 28.03 25.02
C GLY A 35 -4.51 27.92 23.62
N SER A 36 -3.44 28.64 23.38
CA SER A 36 -2.59 28.53 22.21
C SER A 36 -2.28 27.04 21.98
N ILE A 37 -2.72 26.49 20.85
CA ILE A 37 -2.30 25.16 20.40
C ILE A 37 -0.79 25.27 20.15
N SER A 38 0.01 24.83 21.10
CA SER A 38 1.45 24.69 20.90
C SER A 38 1.63 23.74 19.73
N ALA A 39 2.10 24.25 18.61
CA ALA A 39 2.49 23.43 17.47
C ALA A 39 3.59 22.47 17.99
N VAL A 40 3.28 21.18 18.04
CA VAL A 40 4.27 20.15 18.40
C VAL A 40 5.41 20.27 17.40
N ALA A 41 6.60 20.55 17.93
CA ALA A 41 7.81 20.64 17.10
C ALA A 41 7.98 19.30 16.37
N PRO A 42 8.27 19.32 15.06
CA PRO A 42 8.47 18.11 14.29
C PRO A 42 9.69 17.35 14.81
N LEU A 43 9.61 16.01 14.82
CA LEU A 43 10.68 15.14 15.28
C LEU A 43 11.94 15.30 14.42
N PRO A 44 13.14 15.27 15.02
CA PRO A 44 14.38 15.35 14.25
C PRO A 44 14.50 14.16 13.30
N ILE A 45 15.22 14.37 12.18
CA ILE A 45 15.62 13.31 11.27
C ILE A 45 17.04 12.90 11.63
N THR A 46 17.26 11.61 11.84
CA THR A 46 18.59 11.01 11.98
C THR A 46 18.97 10.37 10.65
N ILE A 47 20.20 10.62 10.19
CA ILE A 47 20.76 10.01 8.98
C ILE A 47 22.08 9.38 9.35
N GLU A 48 22.27 8.10 9.03
CA GLU A 48 23.49 7.33 9.26
C GLU A 48 23.92 6.67 7.97
N ALA A 49 25.25 6.49 7.79
CA ALA A 49 25.83 5.79 6.67
C ALA A 49 27.21 5.28 7.04
N THR A 50 27.61 4.11 6.54
CA THR A 50 28.91 3.52 6.89
C THR A 50 30.06 4.02 6.00
N GLU A 51 29.76 4.55 4.81
CA GLU A 51 30.81 5.00 3.87
C GLU A 51 30.90 6.52 3.80
N SER A 52 29.80 7.21 3.48
CA SER A 52 29.79 8.67 3.39
C SER A 52 28.42 9.28 3.56
N LEU A 53 28.40 10.50 4.13
CA LEU A 53 27.25 11.39 4.12
C LEU A 53 27.68 12.70 3.47
N GLU A 54 27.08 13.04 2.33
CA GLU A 54 27.35 14.22 1.54
C GLU A 54 26.16 15.16 1.51
N TRP A 55 26.41 16.45 1.64
CA TRP A 55 25.45 17.51 1.42
C TRP A 55 25.94 18.40 0.29
N ASN A 56 25.33 18.29 -0.88
CA ASN A 56 25.61 19.12 -2.02
C ASN A 56 24.59 20.25 -2.09
N GLN A 57 25.04 21.45 -1.73
CA GLN A 57 24.16 22.64 -1.69
C GLN A 57 23.87 23.19 -3.09
N THR A 58 24.75 22.99 -4.06
CA THR A 58 24.60 23.44 -5.43
C THR A 58 23.52 22.64 -6.15
N ASP A 59 23.56 21.31 -6.00
CA ASP A 59 22.61 20.41 -6.65
C ASP A 59 21.33 20.17 -5.80
N GLY A 60 21.28 20.68 -4.56
CA GLY A 60 20.17 20.51 -3.66
C GLY A 60 19.96 19.05 -3.23
N THR A 61 21.06 18.36 -2.86
CA THR A 61 20.99 16.93 -2.55
C THR A 61 21.65 16.58 -1.22
N TYR A 62 21.07 15.60 -0.52
CA TYR A 62 21.71 14.82 0.54
C TYR A 62 21.93 13.41 0.03
N ILE A 63 23.14 12.85 0.21
CA ILE A 63 23.52 11.54 -0.28
C ILE A 63 24.14 10.76 0.87
N ALA A 64 23.55 9.61 1.20
CA ALA A 64 24.07 8.64 2.17
C ALA A 64 24.45 7.35 1.47
N LYS A 65 25.68 6.88 1.68
CA LYS A 65 26.26 5.67 1.05
C LYS A 65 26.76 4.71 2.10
N GLY A 66 26.58 3.41 1.82
CA GLY A 66 26.99 2.30 2.69
C GLY A 66 26.01 2.13 3.85
N ASP A 67 25.20 1.08 3.80
CA ASP A 67 24.20 0.74 4.83
C ASP A 67 23.45 1.98 5.35
N ALA A 68 23.01 2.81 4.40
CA ALA A 68 22.35 4.08 4.69
C ALA A 68 21.04 3.85 5.47
N TYR A 69 20.86 4.61 6.55
CA TYR A 69 19.71 4.57 7.42
C TYR A 69 19.18 5.98 7.66
N VAL A 70 17.88 6.15 7.53
CA VAL A 70 17.18 7.42 7.82
C VAL A 70 16.01 7.11 8.73
N GLU A 71 15.88 7.86 9.82
CA GLU A 71 14.80 7.71 10.79
C GLU A 71 14.14 9.03 11.13
N GLN A 72 12.81 9.03 11.24
CA GLN A 72 12.03 10.08 11.85
C GLN A 72 10.81 9.49 12.57
N GLY A 73 10.83 9.53 13.89
CA GLY A 73 9.75 8.98 14.71
C GLY A 73 9.55 7.48 14.48
N GLN A 74 8.39 7.09 13.93
CA GLN A 74 8.06 5.69 13.64
C GLN A 74 8.31 5.31 12.18
N THR A 75 8.94 6.19 11.42
CA THR A 75 9.26 5.96 10.01
C THR A 75 10.76 5.82 9.85
N ASN A 76 11.20 4.76 9.19
CA ASN A 76 12.59 4.59 8.80
C ASN A 76 12.77 3.97 7.41
N ILE A 77 13.91 4.26 6.80
CA ILE A 77 14.34 3.71 5.52
C ILE A 77 15.77 3.19 5.70
N SER A 78 15.99 1.93 5.33
CA SER A 78 17.32 1.34 5.22
C SER A 78 17.57 0.93 3.77
N ALA A 79 18.76 1.21 3.26
CA ALA A 79 19.19 0.85 1.90
C ALA A 79 20.72 0.92 1.77
N SER A 80 21.29 0.37 0.71
CA SER A 80 22.72 0.58 0.45
C SER A 80 23.03 2.04 0.14
N HIS A 81 22.10 2.76 -0.49
CA HIS A 81 22.28 4.14 -0.92
C HIS A 81 20.94 4.90 -0.86
N ILE A 82 20.97 6.09 -0.26
CA ILE A 82 19.80 7.00 -0.18
C ILE A 82 20.19 8.36 -0.70
N ILE A 83 19.38 8.91 -1.61
CA ILE A 83 19.48 10.27 -2.13
C ILE A 83 18.18 11.00 -1.81
N ALA A 84 18.28 12.18 -1.20
CA ALA A 84 17.15 13.08 -0.99
C ALA A 84 17.40 14.40 -1.73
N ASN A 85 16.50 14.75 -2.64
CA ASN A 85 16.53 16.03 -3.34
C ASN A 85 15.67 17.06 -2.61
N TYR A 86 16.10 18.31 -2.58
CA TYR A 86 15.35 19.42 -2.00
C TYR A 86 15.30 20.62 -2.96
N ALA A 87 14.29 21.50 -2.77
CA ALA A 87 14.16 22.72 -3.56
C ALA A 87 15.25 23.73 -3.16
N THR A 88 16.12 24.14 -4.08
CA THR A 88 17.22 25.09 -3.84
C THR A 88 16.77 26.53 -3.86
N GLU A 89 15.70 26.85 -4.58
CA GLU A 89 15.19 28.22 -4.79
C GLU A 89 14.23 28.69 -3.70
N ALA A 90 13.79 27.78 -2.79
CA ALA A 90 12.89 28.12 -1.70
C ALA A 90 13.66 28.52 -0.44
N GLU A 91 13.09 29.44 0.37
CA GLU A 91 13.62 29.76 1.71
C GLU A 91 13.67 28.53 2.64
N THR A 92 12.75 27.57 2.39
CA THR A 92 12.71 26.27 3.08
C THR A 92 13.28 25.21 2.15
N ARG A 93 14.31 24.50 2.58
CA ARG A 93 14.90 23.37 1.83
C ARG A 93 14.04 22.13 1.98
N ASP A 94 12.81 22.22 1.47
CA ASP A 94 11.86 21.11 1.57
C ASP A 94 12.27 19.98 0.63
N ILE A 95 12.36 18.75 1.14
CA ILE A 95 12.63 17.57 0.33
C ILE A 95 11.49 17.38 -0.65
N THR A 96 11.83 17.19 -1.91
CA THR A 96 10.88 16.98 -3.00
C THR A 96 10.83 15.53 -3.44
N GLN A 97 11.95 14.82 -3.31
CA GLN A 97 12.06 13.42 -3.71
C GLN A 97 13.07 12.66 -2.85
N VAL A 98 12.79 11.40 -2.55
CA VAL A 98 13.73 10.46 -1.94
C VAL A 98 13.85 9.24 -2.82
N THR A 99 15.09 8.84 -3.14
CA THR A 99 15.41 7.60 -3.85
C THR A 99 16.29 6.75 -2.96
N ALA A 100 15.84 5.54 -2.63
CA ALA A 100 16.63 4.53 -1.92
C ALA A 100 16.88 3.35 -2.84
N THR A 101 18.12 2.83 -2.87
CA THR A 101 18.54 1.72 -3.73
C THR A 101 19.39 0.71 -2.98
N GLY A 102 19.24 -0.58 -3.35
CA GLY A 102 19.96 -1.70 -2.79
C GLY A 102 19.36 -2.21 -1.49
N SER A 103 18.64 -3.33 -1.56
CA SER A 103 18.04 -4.03 -0.41
C SER A 103 17.19 -3.11 0.48
N VAL A 104 16.30 -2.33 -0.15
CA VAL A 104 15.50 -1.32 0.53
C VAL A 104 14.53 -1.97 1.51
N THR A 105 14.50 -1.44 2.72
CA THR A 105 13.45 -1.67 3.71
C THR A 105 12.90 -0.31 4.17
N TYR A 106 11.60 -0.11 4.01
CA TYR A 106 10.85 1.05 4.51
C TYR A 106 9.88 0.58 5.58
N ILE A 107 9.89 1.23 6.73
CA ILE A 107 8.97 0.93 7.84
C ILE A 107 8.21 2.21 8.21
N GLU A 108 6.90 2.09 8.37
CA GLU A 108 6.03 3.15 8.88
C GLU A 108 5.02 2.54 9.84
N GLY A 109 5.21 2.76 11.13
CA GLY A 109 4.42 2.16 12.17
C GLY A 109 4.40 0.62 12.07
N LYS A 110 3.25 0.05 11.70
CA LYS A 110 3.07 -1.41 11.55
C LYS A 110 3.23 -1.90 10.11
N ASN A 111 3.54 -1.01 9.18
CA ASN A 111 3.71 -1.36 7.77
C ASN A 111 5.20 -1.49 7.43
N THR A 112 5.54 -2.48 6.63
CA THR A 112 6.90 -2.71 6.12
C THR A 112 6.85 -2.92 4.62
N ALA A 113 7.65 -2.16 3.87
CA ALA A 113 7.86 -2.36 2.44
C ALA A 113 9.30 -2.79 2.17
N LYS A 114 9.50 -3.78 1.31
CA LYS A 114 10.82 -4.31 0.92
C LYS A 114 10.93 -4.45 -0.59
N GLY A 115 12.09 -4.08 -1.13
CA GLY A 115 12.37 -4.15 -2.57
C GLY A 115 13.82 -3.82 -2.91
N ASP A 116 14.11 -3.67 -4.19
CA ASP A 116 15.44 -3.32 -4.66
C ASP A 116 15.63 -1.80 -4.76
N LYS A 117 14.54 -1.06 -5.02
CA LYS A 117 14.53 0.40 -5.11
C LYS A 117 13.19 0.96 -4.63
N LEU A 118 13.25 2.08 -3.92
CA LEU A 118 12.10 2.91 -3.56
C LEU A 118 12.31 4.32 -4.11
N ASP A 119 11.38 4.82 -4.89
CA ASP A 119 11.25 6.22 -5.27
C ASP A 119 10.04 6.82 -4.54
N TYR A 120 10.26 7.86 -3.77
CA TYR A 120 9.20 8.61 -3.13
C TYR A 120 9.21 10.05 -3.65
N ASP A 121 8.17 10.42 -4.37
CA ASP A 121 7.88 11.78 -4.81
C ASP A 121 6.92 12.43 -3.82
N LEU A 122 7.42 13.43 -3.07
CA LEU A 122 6.65 14.12 -2.03
C LEU A 122 5.64 15.12 -2.62
N ILE A 123 5.91 15.61 -3.82
CA ILE A 123 5.02 16.55 -4.51
C ILE A 123 3.77 15.83 -5.01
N SER A 124 3.95 14.74 -5.73
CA SER A 124 2.86 13.91 -6.23
C SER A 124 2.32 12.93 -5.18
N LYS A 125 2.93 12.86 -3.99
CA LYS A 125 2.57 11.95 -2.89
C LYS A 125 2.48 10.49 -3.36
N ARG A 126 3.48 10.08 -4.11
CA ARG A 126 3.56 8.76 -4.72
C ARG A 126 4.82 8.03 -4.31
N TYR A 127 4.64 6.77 -3.90
CA TYR A 127 5.71 5.82 -3.62
C TYR A 127 5.75 4.77 -4.72
N ILE A 128 6.93 4.45 -5.24
CA ILE A 128 7.13 3.40 -6.22
C ILE A 128 8.23 2.47 -5.70
N LEU A 129 7.82 1.28 -5.30
CA LEU A 129 8.72 0.21 -4.88
C LEU A 129 8.91 -0.75 -6.04
N THR A 130 10.16 -1.01 -6.43
CA THR A 130 10.51 -1.95 -7.50
C THR A 130 11.45 -3.03 -6.99
N GLY A 131 11.42 -4.19 -7.65
CA GLY A 131 12.25 -5.34 -7.31
C GLY A 131 11.61 -6.66 -7.70
N LYS A 132 12.43 -7.69 -7.90
CA LYS A 132 11.94 -9.04 -8.25
C LYS A 132 10.99 -9.63 -7.21
N ASN A 133 11.13 -9.21 -5.95
CA ASN A 133 10.35 -9.66 -4.80
C ASN A 133 9.83 -8.45 -4.01
N ALA A 134 9.33 -7.43 -4.71
CA ALA A 134 8.74 -6.28 -4.04
C ALA A 134 7.56 -6.72 -3.17
N SER A 135 7.53 -6.27 -1.91
CA SER A 135 6.50 -6.65 -0.95
C SER A 135 6.13 -5.50 -0.02
N VAL A 136 4.85 -5.43 0.33
CA VAL A 136 4.34 -4.54 1.38
C VAL A 136 3.53 -5.38 2.35
N THR A 137 3.92 -5.36 3.61
CA THR A 137 3.28 -6.10 4.71
C THR A 137 2.66 -5.12 5.68
N GLY A 138 1.43 -5.38 6.08
CA GLY A 138 0.70 -4.60 7.08
C GLY A 138 -0.24 -5.48 7.90
N PRO A 139 -0.97 -4.91 8.87
CA PRO A 139 -1.88 -5.66 9.75
C PRO A 139 -2.99 -6.41 9.01
N LYS A 140 -3.34 -5.99 7.81
CA LYS A 140 -4.41 -6.58 6.99
C LYS A 140 -3.93 -7.65 6.02
N GLY A 141 -2.63 -7.84 5.88
CA GLY A 141 -2.04 -8.83 4.98
C GLY A 141 -0.77 -8.38 4.30
N ILE A 142 -0.39 -9.10 3.28
CA ILE A 142 0.80 -8.85 2.46
C ILE A 142 0.42 -8.75 0.99
N ILE A 143 0.98 -7.77 0.29
CA ILE A 143 0.95 -7.68 -1.16
C ILE A 143 2.36 -7.85 -1.70
N THR A 144 2.51 -8.65 -2.76
CA THR A 144 3.79 -8.89 -3.45
C THR A 144 3.64 -8.69 -4.94
N ALA A 145 4.74 -8.33 -5.61
CA ALA A 145 4.80 -8.19 -7.06
C ALA A 145 6.22 -8.39 -7.57
N THR A 146 6.37 -8.83 -8.84
CA THR A 146 7.68 -9.06 -9.44
C THR A 146 8.22 -7.88 -10.25
N LYS A 147 7.42 -6.82 -10.43
CA LYS A 147 7.84 -5.61 -11.15
C LYS A 147 7.79 -4.38 -10.25
N SER A 148 6.60 -4.00 -9.80
CA SER A 148 6.44 -2.81 -8.97
C SER A 148 5.20 -2.86 -8.07
N ILE A 149 5.29 -2.15 -6.96
CA ILE A 149 4.15 -1.78 -6.12
C ILE A 149 4.16 -0.25 -6.01
N THR A 150 3.10 0.39 -6.50
CA THR A 150 2.92 1.85 -6.41
C THR A 150 1.87 2.16 -5.37
N TYR A 151 2.16 3.09 -4.46
CA TYR A 151 1.19 3.64 -3.54
C TYR A 151 0.99 5.12 -3.83
N ASP A 152 -0.22 5.48 -4.21
CA ASP A 152 -0.64 6.84 -4.55
C ASP A 152 -1.58 7.36 -3.47
N THR A 153 -1.18 8.44 -2.80
CA THR A 153 -1.92 9.06 -1.70
C THR A 153 -2.43 10.46 -2.05
N THR A 154 -2.47 10.81 -3.32
CA THR A 154 -2.95 12.11 -3.80
C THR A 154 -4.38 12.37 -3.34
N ASP A 155 -5.25 11.36 -3.40
CA ASP A 155 -6.59 11.40 -2.81
C ASP A 155 -6.59 10.66 -1.46
N ASN A 156 -6.62 11.41 -0.36
CA ASN A 156 -6.64 10.84 0.99
C ASN A 156 -7.87 9.95 1.27
N ASN A 157 -8.99 10.21 0.60
CA ASN A 157 -10.23 9.44 0.79
C ASN A 157 -10.26 8.15 -0.03
N ASN A 158 -9.39 8.06 -1.04
CA ASN A 158 -9.37 6.94 -1.98
C ASN A 158 -7.94 6.65 -2.43
N ARG A 159 -7.06 6.33 -1.46
CA ARG A 159 -5.66 5.99 -1.72
C ARG A 159 -5.59 4.70 -2.55
N LYS A 160 -4.63 4.64 -3.45
CA LYS A 160 -4.53 3.55 -4.43
C LYS A 160 -3.20 2.81 -4.33
N VAL A 161 -3.25 1.49 -4.17
CA VAL A 161 -2.11 0.59 -4.32
C VAL A 161 -2.24 -0.13 -5.65
N THR A 162 -1.21 -0.08 -6.50
CA THR A 162 -1.14 -0.83 -7.76
C THR A 162 0.06 -1.75 -7.73
N ALA A 163 -0.18 -3.06 -7.80
CA ALA A 163 0.87 -4.08 -7.89
C ALA A 163 0.89 -4.68 -9.29
N ILE A 164 2.07 -4.75 -9.91
CA ILE A 164 2.27 -5.21 -11.29
C ILE A 164 3.31 -6.33 -11.35
N GLY A 165 2.98 -7.37 -12.11
CA GLY A 165 3.82 -8.54 -12.35
C GLY A 165 3.60 -9.64 -11.33
N LYS A 166 2.84 -10.68 -11.72
CA LYS A 166 2.46 -11.80 -10.85
C LYS A 166 2.06 -11.31 -9.46
N ALA A 167 1.19 -10.30 -9.45
CA ALA A 167 0.78 -9.67 -8.22
C ALA A 167 -0.05 -10.63 -7.36
N HIS A 168 0.21 -10.63 -6.07
CA HIS A 168 -0.45 -11.49 -5.10
C HIS A 168 -0.76 -10.69 -3.84
N TYR A 169 -2.00 -10.75 -3.40
CA TYR A 169 -2.45 -10.26 -2.10
C TYR A 169 -2.91 -11.45 -1.25
N LYS A 170 -2.32 -11.58 -0.07
CA LYS A 170 -2.75 -12.53 0.96
C LYS A 170 -3.23 -11.74 2.17
N ASN A 171 -4.50 -11.91 2.52
CA ASN A 171 -5.03 -11.24 3.70
C ASN A 171 -4.74 -12.06 4.98
N SER A 172 -4.95 -11.42 6.15
CA SER A 172 -4.74 -12.04 7.46
C SER A 172 -5.67 -13.25 7.72
N ASP A 173 -6.81 -13.34 7.03
CA ASP A 173 -7.81 -14.40 7.21
C ASP A 173 -7.55 -15.61 6.30
N GLY A 174 -6.42 -15.61 5.56
CA GLY A 174 -5.99 -16.73 4.72
C GLY A 174 -6.51 -16.69 3.28
N ARG A 175 -7.29 -15.68 2.90
CA ARG A 175 -7.72 -15.48 1.48
C ARG A 175 -6.55 -14.99 0.64
N ASN A 176 -6.49 -15.45 -0.60
CA ASN A 176 -5.45 -15.06 -1.54
C ASN A 176 -6.08 -14.56 -2.84
N VAL A 177 -5.59 -13.44 -3.37
CA VAL A 177 -5.98 -12.89 -4.66
C VAL A 177 -4.74 -12.74 -5.53
N PHE A 178 -4.79 -13.27 -6.74
CA PHE A 178 -3.71 -13.24 -7.72
C PHE A 178 -4.17 -12.55 -9.00
N GLY A 179 -3.23 -11.98 -9.73
CA GLY A 179 -3.42 -11.43 -11.07
C GLY A 179 -2.09 -10.90 -11.62
N ASP A 180 -2.03 -10.59 -12.90
CA ASP A 180 -0.85 -9.92 -13.43
C ASP A 180 -0.79 -8.46 -12.95
N ARG A 181 -1.95 -7.89 -12.63
CA ARG A 181 -2.10 -6.58 -12.01
C ARG A 181 -3.19 -6.61 -10.95
N LEU A 182 -2.89 -6.10 -9.76
CA LEU A 182 -3.86 -5.82 -8.71
C LEU A 182 -3.94 -4.31 -8.46
N ILE A 183 -5.15 -3.79 -8.27
CA ILE A 183 -5.40 -2.41 -7.83
C ILE A 183 -6.27 -2.47 -6.58
N ALA A 184 -5.75 -1.99 -5.45
CA ALA A 184 -6.49 -1.88 -4.21
C ALA A 184 -6.79 -0.42 -3.90
N TYR A 185 -8.02 -0.14 -3.48
CA TYR A 185 -8.45 1.17 -3.00
C TYR A 185 -8.62 1.15 -1.49
N ILE A 186 -8.05 2.14 -0.82
CA ILE A 186 -7.95 2.22 0.63
C ILE A 186 -8.59 3.53 1.09
N GLY A 187 -9.47 3.47 2.07
CA GLY A 187 -10.12 4.64 2.67
C GLY A 187 -9.18 5.51 3.50
N ALA A 188 -9.64 6.68 3.90
CA ALA A 188 -8.90 7.60 4.77
C ALA A 188 -8.52 6.97 6.12
N ASP A 189 -9.35 6.07 6.62
CA ASP A 189 -9.16 5.31 7.85
C ASP A 189 -8.20 4.10 7.72
N GLY A 190 -7.62 3.90 6.53
CA GLY A 190 -6.75 2.76 6.24
C GLY A 190 -7.48 1.46 5.91
N THR A 191 -8.83 1.48 5.83
CA THR A 191 -9.59 0.27 5.49
C THR A 191 -9.54 -0.01 4.00
N LEU A 192 -9.41 -1.30 3.64
CA LEU A 192 -9.55 -1.75 2.27
C LEU A 192 -11.00 -1.59 1.81
N LYS A 193 -11.22 -0.91 0.69
CA LYS A 193 -12.54 -0.76 0.05
C LYS A 193 -12.77 -1.83 -0.99
N THR A 194 -11.91 -1.86 -2.02
CA THR A 194 -12.01 -2.81 -3.13
C THR A 194 -10.65 -3.30 -3.58
N ILE A 195 -10.64 -4.45 -4.24
CA ILE A 195 -9.50 -4.95 -5.02
C ILE A 195 -10.01 -5.29 -6.42
N ASP A 196 -9.38 -4.72 -7.43
CA ASP A 196 -9.54 -5.14 -8.82
C ASP A 196 -8.34 -5.97 -9.24
N ALA A 197 -8.58 -7.16 -9.79
CA ALA A 197 -7.55 -8.01 -10.36
C ALA A 197 -7.78 -8.16 -11.87
N TYR A 198 -6.69 -8.16 -12.61
CA TYR A 198 -6.70 -8.24 -14.08
C TYR A 198 -5.68 -9.26 -14.56
N ASP A 199 -6.08 -9.98 -15.57
CA ASP A 199 -5.29 -10.98 -16.30
C ASP A 199 -4.77 -12.09 -15.39
N ASN A 200 -5.05 -13.34 -15.79
CA ASN A 200 -4.70 -14.53 -14.99
C ASN A 200 -5.22 -14.45 -13.55
N THR A 201 -6.44 -13.93 -13.36
CA THR A 201 -6.94 -13.72 -12.00
C THR A 201 -7.34 -15.03 -11.33
N LYS A 202 -7.03 -15.13 -10.05
CA LYS A 202 -7.43 -16.25 -9.22
C LYS A 202 -7.68 -15.76 -7.78
N VAL A 203 -8.74 -16.24 -7.17
CA VAL A 203 -8.97 -16.11 -5.74
C VAL A 203 -8.99 -17.49 -5.12
N ILE A 204 -8.37 -17.63 -3.94
CA ILE A 204 -8.44 -18.82 -3.11
C ILE A 204 -9.06 -18.40 -1.78
N THR A 205 -10.17 -19.04 -1.42
CA THR A 205 -10.83 -18.80 -0.14
C THR A 205 -10.04 -19.43 1.02
N ALA A 206 -10.38 -19.06 2.25
CA ALA A 206 -9.79 -19.69 3.45
C ALA A 206 -10.07 -21.21 3.52
N GLN A 207 -11.18 -21.66 2.93
CA GLN A 207 -11.59 -23.07 2.88
C GLN A 207 -10.95 -23.84 1.73
N GLY A 208 -10.21 -23.16 0.83
CA GLY A 208 -9.49 -23.79 -0.27
C GLY A 208 -10.26 -23.80 -1.60
N THR A 209 -11.48 -23.26 -1.67
CA THR A 209 -12.19 -23.07 -2.96
C THR A 209 -11.37 -22.13 -3.84
N VAL A 210 -11.15 -22.53 -5.09
CA VAL A 210 -10.40 -21.77 -6.09
C VAL A 210 -11.38 -21.24 -7.13
N ALA A 211 -11.33 -19.92 -7.38
CA ALA A 211 -12.06 -19.33 -8.50
C ALA A 211 -11.09 -18.56 -9.41
N ALA A 212 -11.17 -18.81 -10.70
CA ALA A 212 -10.36 -18.15 -11.74
C ALA A 212 -11.26 -17.41 -12.73
N ALA A 213 -10.75 -16.32 -13.30
CA ALA A 213 -11.43 -15.48 -14.29
C ALA A 213 -10.45 -14.58 -15.05
N ASP A 214 -10.92 -13.85 -16.05
CA ASP A 214 -10.13 -12.81 -16.70
C ASP A 214 -10.02 -11.55 -15.83
N LYS A 215 -11.11 -11.21 -15.11
CA LYS A 215 -11.18 -10.08 -14.19
C LYS A 215 -11.90 -10.45 -12.90
N LEU A 216 -11.49 -9.80 -11.81
CA LEU A 216 -12.12 -9.93 -10.51
C LEU A 216 -12.25 -8.54 -9.87
N ASN A 217 -13.41 -8.25 -9.30
CA ASN A 217 -13.64 -7.11 -8.43
C ASN A 217 -14.11 -7.62 -7.06
N TYR A 218 -13.33 -7.38 -6.03
CA TYR A 218 -13.67 -7.69 -4.64
C TYR A 218 -14.10 -6.43 -3.90
N ILE A 219 -15.23 -6.50 -3.19
CA ILE A 219 -15.79 -5.41 -2.38
C ILE A 219 -15.72 -5.82 -0.91
N SER A 220 -14.89 -5.13 -0.13
CA SER A 220 -14.59 -5.50 1.25
C SER A 220 -15.81 -5.36 2.17
N SER A 221 -16.60 -4.31 2.02
CA SER A 221 -17.75 -4.02 2.89
C SER A 221 -18.88 -5.07 2.82
N THR A 222 -18.97 -5.80 1.73
CA THR A 222 -20.00 -6.84 1.49
C THR A 222 -19.41 -8.24 1.43
N SER A 223 -18.08 -8.37 1.51
CA SER A 223 -17.35 -9.61 1.29
C SER A 223 -17.74 -10.32 -0.02
N MET A 224 -18.03 -9.53 -1.06
CA MET A 224 -18.45 -10.02 -2.37
C MET A 224 -17.30 -9.94 -3.37
N ALA A 225 -17.13 -10.99 -4.19
CA ALA A 225 -16.32 -10.92 -5.39
C ALA A 225 -17.19 -11.14 -6.63
N ASN A 226 -17.01 -10.26 -7.61
CA ASN A 226 -17.57 -10.37 -8.95
C ASN A 226 -16.47 -10.82 -9.90
N LEU A 227 -16.67 -11.93 -10.60
CA LEU A 227 -15.74 -12.49 -11.57
C LEU A 227 -16.34 -12.34 -12.97
N ASP A 228 -15.52 -11.95 -13.95
CA ASP A 228 -15.96 -11.75 -15.32
C ASP A 228 -14.94 -12.35 -16.32
N GLY A 229 -15.45 -13.05 -17.30
CA GLY A 229 -14.69 -13.70 -18.36
C GLY A 229 -14.09 -15.06 -17.95
N ASN A 230 -14.43 -16.11 -18.69
CA ASN A 230 -13.87 -17.46 -18.57
C ASN A 230 -13.83 -18.01 -17.13
N VAL A 231 -14.95 -17.82 -16.41
CA VAL A 231 -15.00 -18.18 -14.99
C VAL A 231 -14.98 -19.69 -14.80
N GLU A 232 -14.09 -20.15 -13.91
CA GLU A 232 -14.04 -21.52 -13.39
C GLU A 232 -13.96 -21.46 -11.85
N ILE A 233 -14.83 -22.22 -11.19
CA ILE A 233 -14.81 -22.40 -9.72
C ILE A 233 -14.60 -23.88 -9.44
N ILE A 234 -13.61 -24.18 -8.60
CA ILE A 234 -13.24 -25.52 -8.16
C ILE A 234 -13.38 -25.58 -6.65
N ASP A 235 -14.23 -26.46 -6.16
CA ASP A 235 -14.38 -26.76 -4.75
C ASP A 235 -14.26 -28.27 -4.55
N LYS A 236 -13.12 -28.71 -4.00
CA LYS A 236 -12.71 -30.12 -3.94
C LYS A 236 -12.73 -30.73 -5.35
N GLU A 237 -13.64 -31.69 -5.61
CA GLU A 237 -13.81 -32.36 -6.89
C GLU A 237 -14.92 -31.75 -7.76
N ASN A 238 -15.65 -30.78 -7.23
CA ASN A 238 -16.71 -30.09 -7.94
C ASN A 238 -16.15 -28.95 -8.80
N ILE A 239 -16.58 -28.89 -10.06
CA ILE A 239 -16.14 -27.86 -11.02
C ILE A 239 -17.37 -27.18 -11.61
N MET A 240 -17.39 -25.85 -11.56
CA MET A 240 -18.42 -25.04 -12.19
C MET A 240 -17.78 -24.06 -13.17
N ARG A 241 -18.36 -23.89 -14.37
CA ARG A 241 -17.87 -22.99 -15.42
C ARG A 241 -18.98 -22.10 -15.97
N GLY A 242 -18.62 -20.85 -16.27
CA GLY A 242 -19.56 -19.88 -16.85
C GLY A 242 -18.87 -18.63 -17.37
N GLY A 243 -19.66 -17.63 -17.71
CA GLY A 243 -19.14 -16.34 -18.19
C GLY A 243 -18.88 -15.34 -17.07
N ARG A 244 -19.66 -15.44 -16.00
CA ARG A 244 -19.57 -14.57 -14.79
C ARG A 244 -19.83 -15.38 -13.53
N ALA A 245 -19.35 -14.86 -12.40
CA ALA A 245 -19.75 -15.37 -11.09
C ALA A 245 -19.84 -14.27 -10.05
N GLU A 246 -20.69 -14.49 -9.07
CA GLU A 246 -20.80 -13.73 -7.82
C GLU A 246 -20.46 -14.68 -6.68
N ILE A 247 -19.47 -14.33 -5.85
CA ILE A 247 -19.05 -15.10 -4.68
C ILE A 247 -19.25 -14.25 -3.45
N ASN A 248 -20.03 -14.75 -2.48
CA ASN A 248 -20.14 -14.18 -1.17
C ASN A 248 -19.30 -14.99 -0.20
N PHE A 249 -18.21 -14.44 0.29
CA PHE A 249 -17.26 -15.15 1.16
C PHE A 249 -17.79 -15.38 2.58
N ASP A 250 -18.68 -14.52 3.07
CA ASP A 250 -19.22 -14.67 4.43
C ASP A 250 -20.33 -15.72 4.50
N LYS A 251 -21.09 -15.88 3.39
CA LYS A 251 -22.18 -16.85 3.28
C LYS A 251 -21.76 -18.14 2.60
N GLU A 252 -20.53 -18.22 2.07
CA GLU A 252 -20.02 -19.36 1.28
C GLU A 252 -20.91 -19.71 0.08
N ILE A 253 -21.51 -18.69 -0.55
CA ILE A 253 -22.39 -18.86 -1.72
C ILE A 253 -21.65 -18.42 -2.96
N SER A 254 -21.59 -19.31 -3.95
CA SER A 254 -21.11 -19.03 -5.30
C SER A 254 -22.24 -19.20 -6.30
N LYS A 255 -22.50 -18.15 -7.10
CA LYS A 255 -23.49 -18.16 -8.18
C LYS A 255 -22.77 -17.93 -9.49
N ILE A 256 -22.92 -18.87 -10.42
CA ILE A 256 -22.39 -18.75 -11.78
C ILE A 256 -23.51 -18.35 -12.74
N ILE A 257 -23.17 -17.47 -13.66
CA ILE A 257 -24.07 -16.86 -14.63
C ILE A 257 -23.50 -17.10 -16.03
N SER A 258 -24.35 -17.31 -17.03
CA SER A 258 -23.94 -17.45 -18.44
C SER A 258 -23.25 -16.16 -18.93
N SER A 259 -22.40 -16.30 -19.95
CA SER A 259 -21.83 -15.12 -20.61
C SER A 259 -22.92 -14.40 -21.43
N PRO A 260 -22.73 -13.09 -21.72
CA PRO A 260 -23.61 -12.35 -22.63
C PRO A 260 -23.69 -12.99 -24.04
N THR A 261 -22.67 -13.78 -24.42
CA THR A 261 -22.61 -14.52 -25.70
C THR A 261 -23.36 -15.83 -25.66
N GLY A 262 -24.10 -16.15 -24.59
CA GLY A 262 -25.02 -17.31 -24.52
C GLY A 262 -24.35 -18.66 -24.27
N LYS A 263 -23.08 -18.73 -23.90
CA LYS A 263 -22.44 -19.98 -23.44
C LYS A 263 -23.13 -20.49 -22.19
N ARG A 264 -23.51 -21.76 -22.18
CA ARG A 264 -24.18 -22.40 -21.04
C ARG A 264 -23.27 -22.41 -19.80
N VAL A 265 -23.88 -22.32 -18.63
CA VAL A 265 -23.24 -22.68 -17.36
C VAL A 265 -23.16 -24.20 -17.26
N THR A 266 -22.02 -24.74 -16.86
CA THR A 266 -21.81 -26.19 -16.69
C THR A 266 -21.36 -26.47 -15.26
N GLY A 267 -21.86 -27.55 -14.67
CA GLY A 267 -21.41 -28.07 -13.36
C GLY A 267 -21.06 -29.55 -13.51
N ILE A 268 -19.91 -29.94 -12.93
CA ILE A 268 -19.50 -31.33 -12.73
C ILE A 268 -19.49 -31.55 -11.24
N LEU A 269 -20.35 -32.41 -10.75
CA LEU A 269 -20.49 -32.72 -9.33
C LEU A 269 -20.09 -34.18 -9.12
N THR A 270 -19.15 -34.38 -8.22
CA THR A 270 -18.68 -35.72 -7.84
C THR A 270 -19.39 -36.12 -6.54
N GLN A 271 -19.98 -37.32 -6.51
CA GLN A 271 -20.69 -37.88 -5.34
C GLN A 271 -19.78 -38.81 -4.56
#